data_4e580e64ab8ff3b68b345d6bb7a851b1
#
_entry.id   4e580e64ab8ff3b68b345d6bb7a851b1
#
_cell.length_a   1.000
_cell.length_b   1.000
_cell.length_c   1.000
_cell.angle_alpha   90.00
_cell.angle_beta   90.00
_cell.angle_gamma   90.00
#
_symmetry.space_group_name_H-M   'P 1'
#
loop_
_entity.id
_entity.type
_entity.pdbx_description
1 polymer ?
#
loop_
_entity_poly.entity_id
_entity_poly.type
_entity_poly.pdbx_seq_one_letter_code
_entity_poly.pdbx_strand_id
1 'polypeptide(L)'
;QTPFQHMPARERVNHLTNRAVRDRNFRKNILRAYGERCAITGLRLINGGGRAEVEAAHIGPVEHDGPDIVSNGIALSGTAHWMFDRGLVGLADDLTILVSRQSNDIEAVTSMINSTGKILVPDRLANQPRTEFVTWHRENCFKH
;
A
#
# COMPACT_ATOMS: atom_id res chain seq x y z
N GLN A 1 -5.65 25.92 7.04
CA GLN A 1 -4.96 25.48 8.26
C GLN A 1 -5.45 24.09 8.66
N THR A 2 -4.53 23.26 9.06
CA THR A 2 -4.88 21.92 9.50
C THR A 2 -5.32 21.93 10.96
N PRO A 3 -6.23 21.04 11.39
CA PRO A 3 -6.61 20.95 12.80
C PRO A 3 -5.40 20.73 13.71
N PHE A 4 -4.36 20.07 13.22
CA PHE A 4 -3.14 19.80 13.98
C PHE A 4 -2.46 21.09 14.44
N GLN A 5 -2.43 22.13 13.61
CA GLN A 5 -1.76 23.39 13.90
C GLN A 5 -2.45 24.17 15.03
N HIS A 6 -3.72 23.91 15.27
CA HIS A 6 -4.50 24.57 16.30
C HIS A 6 -4.58 23.80 17.62
N MET A 7 -4.01 22.58 17.65
CA MET A 7 -4.01 21.79 18.86
C MET A 7 -3.08 22.35 19.92
N PRO A 8 -3.46 22.33 21.23
CA PRO A 8 -2.52 22.57 22.29
C PRO A 8 -1.32 21.62 22.22
N ALA A 9 -0.16 22.07 22.69
CA ALA A 9 1.08 21.29 22.60
C ALA A 9 0.94 19.87 23.15
N ARG A 10 0.26 19.71 24.29
CA ARG A 10 0.04 18.40 24.92
C ARG A 10 -0.78 17.47 24.02
N GLU A 11 -1.83 18.00 23.42
CA GLU A 11 -2.69 17.23 22.52
C GLU A 11 -1.95 16.85 21.24
N ARG A 12 -1.07 17.73 20.72
CA ARG A 12 -0.25 17.42 19.56
C ARG A 12 0.69 16.24 19.83
N VAL A 13 1.33 16.22 21.01
CA VAL A 13 2.21 15.11 21.38
C VAL A 13 1.43 13.81 21.47
N ASN A 14 0.26 13.82 22.11
CA ASN A 14 -0.59 12.63 22.21
C ASN A 14 -1.06 12.17 20.84
N HIS A 15 -1.46 13.10 19.97
CA HIS A 15 -1.89 12.79 18.60
C HIS A 15 -0.77 12.13 17.79
N LEU A 16 0.44 12.68 17.84
CA LEU A 16 1.60 12.13 17.13
C LEU A 16 1.96 10.74 17.67
N THR A 17 1.92 10.54 18.97
CA THR A 17 2.20 9.25 19.60
C THR A 17 1.20 8.20 19.17
N ASN A 18 -0.08 8.52 19.17
CA ASN A 18 -1.14 7.60 18.77
C ASN A 18 -1.02 7.25 17.29
N ARG A 19 -0.70 8.22 16.45
CA ARG A 19 -0.49 8.00 15.02
C ARG A 19 0.70 7.08 14.77
N ALA A 20 1.81 7.30 15.45
CA ALA A 20 2.99 6.45 15.31
C ALA A 20 2.71 5.01 15.72
N VAL A 21 1.93 4.80 16.80
CA VAL A 21 1.52 3.46 17.24
C VAL A 21 0.66 2.79 16.16
N ARG A 22 -0.32 3.51 15.62
CA ARG A 22 -1.19 2.97 14.55
C ARG A 22 -0.40 2.62 13.31
N ASP A 23 0.54 3.49 12.90
CA ASP A 23 1.38 3.26 11.72
C ASP A 23 2.24 2.00 11.90
N ARG A 24 2.83 1.80 13.07
CA ARG A 24 3.62 0.60 13.36
C ARG A 24 2.76 -0.65 13.35
N ASN A 25 1.57 -0.58 13.94
CA ASN A 25 0.65 -1.71 13.97
C ASN A 25 0.15 -2.07 12.58
N PHE A 26 -0.18 -1.07 11.77
CA PHE A 26 -0.59 -1.28 10.39
C PHE A 26 0.53 -1.96 9.60
N ARG A 27 1.75 -1.43 9.67
CA ARG A 27 2.91 -2.03 9.01
C ARG A 27 3.09 -3.48 9.43
N LYS A 28 3.08 -3.75 10.73
CA LYS A 28 3.26 -5.10 11.26
C LYS A 28 2.19 -6.06 10.71
N ASN A 29 0.95 -5.63 10.71
CA ASN A 29 -0.17 -6.45 10.26
C ASN A 29 -0.13 -6.71 8.76
N ILE A 30 0.20 -5.70 7.96
CA ILE A 30 0.33 -5.83 6.51
C ILE A 30 1.49 -6.76 6.17
N LEU A 31 2.66 -6.55 6.75
CA LEU A 31 3.81 -7.39 6.46
C LEU A 31 3.54 -8.85 6.82
N ARG A 32 2.89 -9.08 7.95
CA ARG A 32 2.52 -10.44 8.36
C ARG A 32 1.53 -11.07 7.38
N ALA A 33 0.50 -10.33 6.99
CA ALA A 33 -0.53 -10.84 6.09
C ALA A 33 0.04 -11.21 4.71
N TYR A 34 1.00 -10.43 4.21
CA TYR A 34 1.61 -10.65 2.89
C TYR A 34 2.89 -11.47 2.95
N GLY A 35 3.27 -11.98 4.13
CA GLY A 35 4.47 -12.80 4.28
C GLY A 35 5.76 -12.03 3.97
N GLU A 36 5.78 -10.73 4.21
CA GLU A 36 6.94 -9.85 3.96
C GLU A 36 7.37 -9.81 2.50
N ARG A 37 6.44 -10.12 1.60
CA ARG A 37 6.68 -10.20 0.15
C ARG A 37 5.95 -9.06 -0.55
N CYS A 38 6.61 -8.45 -1.55
CA CYS A 38 5.97 -7.44 -2.38
C CYS A 38 4.83 -8.07 -3.21
N ALA A 39 3.64 -7.52 -3.10
CA ALA A 39 2.47 -8.04 -3.80
C ALA A 39 2.56 -7.87 -5.31
N ILE A 40 3.28 -6.86 -5.79
CA ILE A 40 3.41 -6.58 -7.22
C ILE A 40 4.57 -7.36 -7.85
N THR A 41 5.77 -7.27 -7.25
CA THR A 41 6.96 -7.86 -7.85
C THR A 41 7.19 -9.31 -7.42
N GLY A 42 6.69 -9.70 -6.28
CA GLY A 42 6.99 -10.99 -5.69
C GLY A 42 8.32 -11.03 -4.91
N LEU A 43 9.04 -9.92 -4.85
CA LEU A 43 10.32 -9.87 -4.12
C LEU A 43 10.10 -9.97 -2.62
N ARG A 44 10.97 -10.75 -1.97
CA ARG A 44 11.01 -10.86 -0.52
C ARG A 44 12.46 -10.69 -0.08
N LEU A 45 12.83 -9.46 0.23
CA LEU A 45 14.18 -9.09 0.59
C LEU A 45 14.21 -8.74 2.08
N ILE A 46 15.05 -9.45 2.83
CA ILE A 46 15.20 -9.24 4.27
C ILE A 46 16.69 -9.11 4.55
N ASN A 47 17.08 -8.03 5.24
CA ASN A 47 18.49 -7.83 5.56
C ASN A 47 18.94 -8.77 6.68
N GLY A 48 20.24 -8.80 6.97
CA GLY A 48 20.81 -9.65 8.01
C GLY A 48 20.28 -9.38 9.42
N GLY A 49 19.66 -8.21 9.64
CA GLY A 49 19.04 -7.85 10.91
C GLY A 49 17.54 -8.21 10.99
N GLY A 50 17.01 -8.88 10.00
CA GLY A 50 15.62 -9.32 9.98
C GLY A 50 14.62 -8.29 9.51
N ARG A 51 15.04 -7.13 8.98
CA ARG A 51 14.12 -6.13 8.47
C ARG A 51 13.78 -6.39 7.01
N ALA A 52 12.49 -6.49 6.74
CA ALA A 52 11.98 -6.66 5.38
C ALA A 52 12.03 -5.33 4.62
N GLU A 53 12.35 -5.41 3.33
CA GLU A 53 12.43 -4.23 2.46
C GLU A 53 11.05 -3.66 2.15
N VAL A 54 10.02 -4.51 2.11
CA VAL A 54 8.67 -4.06 1.78
C VAL A 54 8.11 -3.07 2.79
N GLU A 55 7.25 -2.21 2.29
CA GLU A 55 6.55 -1.18 3.05
C GLU A 55 5.05 -1.47 3.02
N ALA A 56 4.35 -0.97 4.02
CA ALA A 56 2.89 -1.08 4.07
C ALA A 56 2.28 0.17 3.43
N ALA A 57 1.52 -0.04 2.36
CA ALA A 57 0.83 1.03 1.66
C ALA A 57 -0.67 0.93 1.90
N HIS A 58 -1.35 2.07 2.01
CA HIS A 58 -2.81 2.12 1.99
C HIS A 58 -3.28 2.14 0.54
N ILE A 59 -4.35 1.41 0.25
CA ILE A 59 -4.96 1.38 -1.09
C ILE A 59 -5.92 2.55 -1.24
N GLY A 60 -6.86 2.69 -0.32
CA GLY A 60 -7.75 3.83 -0.23
C GLY A 60 -7.32 4.83 0.83
N PRO A 61 -7.93 6.01 0.89
CA PRO A 61 -7.49 7.06 1.80
C PRO A 61 -7.72 6.70 3.26
N VAL A 62 -6.80 7.12 4.12
CA VAL A 62 -6.92 7.00 5.57
C VAL A 62 -7.59 8.23 6.15
N GLU A 63 -7.61 9.31 5.41
CA GLU A 63 -8.28 10.56 5.76
C GLU A 63 -9.77 10.33 5.84
N HIS A 64 -10.45 11.03 6.71
CA HIS A 64 -11.90 10.88 6.92
C HIS A 64 -12.28 9.48 7.42
N ASP A 65 -11.52 8.96 8.39
CA ASP A 65 -11.80 7.68 9.03
C ASP A 65 -11.64 6.46 8.12
N GLY A 66 -10.83 6.59 7.06
CA GLY A 66 -10.42 5.43 6.28
C GLY A 66 -9.69 4.45 7.19
N PRO A 67 -10.03 3.16 7.14
CA PRO A 67 -9.55 2.23 8.14
C PRO A 67 -8.10 1.79 7.92
N ASP A 68 -7.37 1.68 9.04
CA ASP A 68 -6.05 1.04 9.11
C ASP A 68 -6.22 -0.49 9.19
N ILE A 69 -7.08 -1.03 8.35
CA ILE A 69 -7.35 -2.47 8.31
C ILE A 69 -6.52 -3.14 7.22
N VAL A 70 -6.23 -4.43 7.40
CA VAL A 70 -5.40 -5.17 6.44
C VAL A 70 -6.00 -5.16 5.04
N SER A 71 -7.32 -5.24 4.92
CA SER A 71 -8.00 -5.22 3.61
C SER A 71 -7.96 -3.86 2.90
N ASN A 72 -7.43 -2.82 3.56
CA ASN A 72 -7.10 -1.53 2.92
C ASN A 72 -5.59 -1.35 2.77
N GLY A 73 -4.83 -2.42 2.80
CA GLY A 73 -3.39 -2.34 2.73
C GLY A 73 -2.78 -3.32 1.75
N ILE A 74 -1.56 -3.01 1.36
CA ILE A 74 -0.80 -3.84 0.43
C ILE A 74 0.69 -3.70 0.78
N ALA A 75 1.41 -4.81 0.75
CA ALA A 75 2.86 -4.80 0.98
C ALA A 75 3.57 -4.58 -0.35
N LEU A 76 4.39 -3.55 -0.42
CA LEU A 76 5.07 -3.15 -1.66
C LEU A 76 6.53 -2.82 -1.40
N SER A 77 7.43 -3.32 -2.27
CA SER A 77 8.81 -2.86 -2.29
C SER A 77 8.86 -1.37 -2.67
N GLY A 78 9.99 -0.72 -2.38
CA GLY A 78 10.10 0.74 -2.51
C GLY A 78 9.68 1.29 -3.86
N THR A 79 10.19 0.70 -4.95
CA THR A 79 9.82 1.17 -6.30
C THR A 79 8.35 0.91 -6.61
N ALA A 80 7.84 -0.26 -6.22
CA ALA A 80 6.43 -0.59 -6.42
C ALA A 80 5.52 0.37 -5.63
N HIS A 81 5.91 0.69 -4.40
CA HIS A 81 5.18 1.65 -3.57
C HIS A 81 5.14 3.03 -4.23
N TRP A 82 6.28 3.48 -4.72
CA TRP A 82 6.38 4.76 -5.44
C TRP A 82 5.45 4.79 -6.65
N MET A 83 5.46 3.72 -7.46
CA MET A 83 4.61 3.62 -8.65
C MET A 83 3.13 3.59 -8.30
N PHE A 84 2.78 2.85 -7.24
CA PHE A 84 1.39 2.71 -6.81
C PHE A 84 0.81 4.03 -6.32
N ASP A 85 1.57 4.74 -5.48
CA ASP A 85 1.13 6.03 -4.92
C ASP A 85 1.01 7.12 -5.98
N ARG A 86 1.77 7.02 -7.07
CA ARG A 86 1.75 8.02 -8.14
C ARG A 86 0.93 7.60 -9.36
N GLY A 87 0.25 6.47 -9.25
CA GLY A 87 -0.69 6.04 -10.27
C GLY A 87 -0.08 5.44 -11.52
N LEU A 88 1.20 5.07 -11.49
CA LEU A 88 1.81 4.35 -12.62
C LEU A 88 1.32 2.91 -12.69
N VAL A 89 0.93 2.34 -11.57
CA VAL A 89 0.27 1.04 -11.51
C VAL A 89 -1.03 1.17 -10.72
N GLY A 90 -1.99 0.33 -11.06
CA GLY A 90 -3.27 0.26 -10.38
C GLY A 90 -3.79 -1.16 -10.43
N LEU A 91 -5.01 -1.36 -9.97
CA LEU A 91 -5.60 -2.69 -9.85
C LEU A 91 -6.98 -2.73 -10.50
N ALA A 92 -7.23 -3.78 -11.27
CA ALA A 92 -8.56 -4.11 -11.73
C ALA A 92 -9.35 -4.78 -10.59
N ASP A 93 -10.65 -4.95 -10.77
CA ASP A 93 -11.49 -5.56 -9.75
C ASP A 93 -11.07 -6.99 -9.39
N ASP A 94 -10.53 -7.71 -10.36
CA ASP A 94 -10.00 -9.07 -10.16
C ASP A 94 -8.55 -9.09 -9.65
N LEU A 95 -8.03 -7.91 -9.28
CA LEU A 95 -6.68 -7.70 -8.76
C LEU A 95 -5.57 -7.88 -9.81
N THR A 96 -5.91 -7.88 -11.09
CA THR A 96 -4.93 -7.76 -12.17
C THR A 96 -4.21 -6.42 -12.07
N ILE A 97 -2.89 -6.43 -12.20
CA ILE A 97 -2.07 -5.23 -12.11
C ILE A 97 -2.17 -4.48 -13.43
N LEU A 98 -2.59 -3.22 -13.34
CA LEU A 98 -2.72 -2.33 -14.49
C LEU A 98 -1.47 -1.45 -14.58
N VAL A 99 -0.96 -1.25 -15.80
CA VAL A 99 0.17 -0.35 -16.05
C VAL A 99 -0.33 0.88 -16.80
N SER A 100 0.04 2.06 -16.30
CA SER A 100 -0.38 3.32 -16.90
C SER A 100 0.25 3.52 -18.27
N ARG A 101 -0.56 3.96 -19.25
CA ARG A 101 -0.06 4.36 -20.56
C ARG A 101 0.75 5.64 -20.50
N GLN A 102 0.67 6.37 -19.39
CA GLN A 102 1.44 7.60 -19.19
C GLN A 102 2.86 7.34 -18.66
N SER A 103 3.20 6.08 -18.38
CA SER A 103 4.55 5.73 -17.99
C SER A 103 5.51 6.02 -19.16
N ASN A 104 6.69 6.54 -18.83
CA ASN A 104 7.74 6.78 -19.83
C ASN A 104 8.40 5.47 -20.29
N ASP A 105 8.24 4.39 -19.54
CA ASP A 105 8.86 3.09 -19.85
C ASP A 105 7.94 1.95 -19.39
N ILE A 106 6.93 1.69 -20.20
CA ILE A 106 5.93 0.66 -19.91
C ILE A 106 6.58 -0.73 -19.82
N GLU A 107 7.59 -1.02 -20.65
CA GLU A 107 8.27 -2.31 -20.62
C GLU A 107 8.98 -2.54 -19.29
N ALA A 108 9.67 -1.52 -18.78
CA ALA A 108 10.36 -1.64 -17.50
C ALA A 108 9.37 -1.90 -16.37
N VAL A 109 8.26 -1.16 -16.34
CA VAL A 109 7.23 -1.36 -15.32
C VAL A 109 6.65 -2.77 -15.43
N THR A 110 6.30 -3.19 -16.63
CA THR A 110 5.72 -4.51 -16.87
C THR A 110 6.68 -5.63 -16.45
N SER A 111 7.98 -5.45 -16.70
CA SER A 111 8.98 -6.45 -16.32
C SER A 111 9.12 -6.65 -14.82
N MET A 112 8.69 -5.68 -14.02
CA MET A 112 8.73 -5.78 -12.56
C MET A 112 7.55 -6.55 -11.98
N ILE A 113 6.51 -6.79 -12.76
CA ILE A 113 5.30 -7.48 -12.31
C ILE A 113 5.57 -8.99 -12.21
N ASN A 114 5.07 -9.61 -11.15
CA ASN A 114 5.22 -11.04 -10.97
C ASN A 114 4.56 -11.83 -12.11
N SER A 115 4.93 -13.11 -12.26
CA SER A 115 4.52 -13.92 -13.41
C SER A 115 3.01 -14.15 -13.54
N THR A 116 2.24 -13.97 -12.45
CA THR A 116 0.79 -14.17 -12.50
C THR A 116 0.05 -12.99 -13.12
N GLY A 117 0.66 -11.82 -13.14
CA GLY A 117 0.02 -10.57 -13.59
C GLY A 117 -0.99 -9.99 -12.62
N LYS A 118 -1.22 -10.66 -11.51
CA LYS A 118 -2.10 -10.20 -10.42
C LYS A 118 -1.28 -9.97 -9.17
N ILE A 119 -1.81 -9.14 -8.24
CA ILE A 119 -1.11 -9.01 -6.96
C ILE A 119 -1.17 -10.33 -6.19
N LEU A 120 -0.10 -10.60 -5.46
CA LEU A 120 -0.05 -11.71 -4.53
C LEU A 120 -0.81 -11.29 -3.28
N VAL A 121 -1.82 -12.06 -2.90
CA VAL A 121 -2.74 -11.67 -1.83
C VAL A 121 -2.55 -12.51 -0.58
N PRO A 122 -2.98 -11.99 0.60
CA PRO A 122 -3.01 -12.79 1.81
C PRO A 122 -3.87 -14.05 1.65
N ASP A 123 -3.51 -15.11 2.38
CA ASP A 123 -4.26 -16.36 2.34
C ASP A 123 -5.69 -16.21 2.84
N ARG A 124 -5.88 -15.41 3.89
CA ARG A 124 -7.21 -15.18 4.45
C ARG A 124 -7.99 -14.21 3.58
N LEU A 125 -9.17 -14.64 3.15
CA LEU A 125 -10.04 -13.81 2.31
C LEU A 125 -10.36 -12.47 2.98
N ALA A 126 -10.58 -12.45 4.28
CA ALA A 126 -10.91 -11.22 5.03
C ALA A 126 -9.77 -10.19 5.01
N ASN A 127 -8.53 -10.62 4.74
CA ASN A 127 -7.35 -9.76 4.68
C ASN A 127 -7.03 -9.29 3.26
N GLN A 128 -7.71 -9.83 2.25
CA GLN A 128 -7.47 -9.44 0.86
C GLN A 128 -8.05 -8.05 0.58
N PRO A 129 -7.47 -7.31 -0.38
CA PRO A 129 -7.96 -5.96 -0.70
C PRO A 129 -9.45 -5.95 -1.03
N ARG A 130 -10.18 -5.05 -0.38
CA ARG A 130 -11.61 -4.88 -0.63
C ARG A 130 -11.83 -4.08 -1.90
N THR A 131 -12.83 -4.48 -2.67
CA THR A 131 -13.15 -3.86 -3.95
C THR A 131 -13.35 -2.35 -3.84
N GLU A 132 -13.99 -1.88 -2.78
CA GLU A 132 -14.24 -0.45 -2.60
C GLU A 132 -12.95 0.38 -2.56
N PHE A 133 -11.90 -0.13 -1.92
CA PHE A 133 -10.61 0.57 -1.86
C PHE A 133 -9.88 0.48 -3.20
N VAL A 134 -9.91 -0.68 -3.83
CA VAL A 134 -9.31 -0.91 -5.15
C VAL A 134 -9.93 0.03 -6.19
N THR A 135 -11.25 0.14 -6.19
CA THR A 135 -12.00 1.03 -7.08
C THR A 135 -11.61 2.48 -6.83
N TRP A 136 -11.54 2.87 -5.57
CA TRP A 136 -11.16 4.24 -5.22
C TRP A 136 -9.77 4.59 -5.78
N HIS A 137 -8.78 3.71 -5.60
CA HIS A 137 -7.43 3.93 -6.10
C HIS A 137 -7.42 4.07 -7.62
N ARG A 138 -8.13 3.18 -8.30
CA ARG A 138 -8.20 3.22 -9.77
C ARG A 138 -8.83 4.49 -10.28
N GLU A 139 -9.87 4.98 -9.62
CA GLU A 139 -10.59 6.18 -10.05
C GLU A 139 -9.90 7.48 -9.67
N ASN A 140 -9.17 7.52 -8.55
CA ASN A 140 -8.64 8.75 -7.99
C ASN A 140 -7.12 8.87 -8.07
N CYS A 141 -6.39 7.77 -8.21
CA CYS A 141 -4.94 7.75 -8.21
C CYS A 141 -4.34 7.25 -9.52
N PHE A 142 -4.84 6.15 -10.04
CA PHE A 142 -4.30 5.51 -11.23
C PHE A 142 -4.39 6.43 -12.46
N LYS A 143 -3.30 6.54 -13.23
CA LYS A 143 -3.21 7.36 -14.45
C LYS A 143 -3.60 6.53 -15.67
N HIS A 144 -4.78 6.74 -16.14
CA HIS A 144 -5.32 6.01 -17.30
C HIS A 144 -4.62 6.35 -18.61
#